data_8c95ef33d8895af676f922a71ce4cb60
#
_entry.id   8c95ef33d8895af676f922a71ce4cb60
#
_cell.length_a   1.000
_cell.length_b   1.000
_cell.length_c   1.000
_cell.angle_alpha   90.00
_cell.angle_beta   90.00
_cell.angle_gamma   90.00
#
_symmetry.space_group_name_H-M   'P 1'
#
loop_
_entity.id
_entity.type
_entity.pdbx_description
1 polymer ?
#
loop_
_entity_poly.entity_id
_entity_poly.type
_entity_poly.pdbx_seq_one_letter_code
_entity_poly.pdbx_strand_id
1 'polypeptide(L)'
;GEKVVQETRGWDDASGRTSSQRSKEDAQDYRYMPDPDIPPIVLTREEIQAIQETVPELPSYYRENWSVLGLDSSVINTALNTHAVATLLGDIYPLRANKDAVLAEFEVDEAGYEELVKKIFNWFVSIPEEEIDTDKLSSGLVGPRRLLGLAKLVASNKLSSTTGKQVFVEFFNEAYDGKSALEIAEVKNLIQESDE
;
A
#
# COMPACT_ATOMS: atom_id res chain seq x y z
N GLY A 1 -27.86 -2.38 -25.68
CA GLY A 1 -27.87 -0.94 -25.52
C GLY A 1 -28.13 -0.28 -26.87
N GLU A 2 -28.89 0.81 -26.92
CA GLU A 2 -29.08 1.58 -28.15
C GLU A 2 -27.77 2.20 -28.61
N LYS A 3 -27.57 2.22 -29.95
CA LYS A 3 -26.38 2.82 -30.55
C LYS A 3 -26.49 4.36 -30.42
N VAL A 4 -25.55 4.95 -29.64
CA VAL A 4 -25.51 6.41 -29.50
C VAL A 4 -24.90 7.02 -30.76
N VAL A 5 -25.64 7.93 -31.40
CA VAL A 5 -25.13 8.70 -32.53
C VAL A 5 -24.34 9.89 -32.01
N GLN A 6 -23.08 10.00 -32.46
CA GLN A 6 -22.21 11.13 -32.07
C GLN A 6 -22.61 12.38 -32.86
N GLU A 7 -23.03 13.42 -32.16
CA GLU A 7 -23.48 14.70 -32.77
C GLU A 7 -23.06 15.89 -31.90
N THR A 8 -22.94 17.06 -32.51
CA THR A 8 -22.87 18.33 -31.81
C THR A 8 -24.27 18.85 -31.58
N ARG A 9 -24.61 19.17 -30.34
CA ARG A 9 -25.90 19.75 -29.96
C ARG A 9 -25.71 21.18 -29.46
N GLY A 10 -26.59 22.08 -29.90
CA GLY A 10 -26.69 23.44 -29.38
C GLY A 10 -27.78 23.53 -28.31
N TRP A 11 -27.60 24.36 -27.33
CA TRP A 11 -28.63 24.72 -26.37
C TRP A 11 -29.50 25.86 -26.91
N ASP A 12 -30.81 25.73 -26.79
CA ASP A 12 -31.77 26.80 -27.10
C ASP A 12 -32.41 27.28 -25.80
N ASP A 13 -32.07 28.51 -25.38
CA ASP A 13 -32.57 29.09 -24.15
C ASP A 13 -34.08 29.36 -24.18
N ALA A 14 -34.68 29.63 -25.36
CA ALA A 14 -36.09 29.94 -25.49
C ALA A 14 -36.97 28.69 -25.29
N SER A 15 -36.52 27.55 -25.77
CA SER A 15 -37.25 26.27 -25.64
C SER A 15 -36.77 25.42 -24.46
N GLY A 16 -35.62 25.74 -23.83
CA GLY A 16 -34.99 24.96 -22.76
C GLY A 16 -34.57 23.55 -23.21
N ARG A 17 -34.23 23.38 -24.49
CA ARG A 17 -33.89 22.09 -25.09
C ARG A 17 -32.62 22.15 -25.93
N THR A 18 -31.99 20.98 -26.09
CA THR A 18 -30.89 20.87 -27.05
C THR A 18 -31.41 20.47 -28.42
N SER A 19 -30.84 21.05 -29.50
CA SER A 19 -31.08 20.68 -30.91
C SER A 19 -29.80 20.16 -31.55
N SER A 20 -29.91 19.19 -32.43
CA SER A 20 -28.78 18.69 -33.23
C SER A 20 -28.32 19.77 -34.18
N GLN A 21 -27.04 20.14 -34.15
CA GLN A 21 -26.46 21.12 -35.05
C GLN A 21 -25.63 20.46 -36.17
N ARG A 22 -24.89 19.41 -35.86
CA ARG A 22 -24.06 18.68 -36.82
C ARG A 22 -23.91 17.24 -36.39
N SER A 23 -24.21 16.30 -37.30
CA SER A 23 -23.86 14.89 -37.09
C SER A 23 -22.38 14.67 -37.39
N LYS A 24 -21.72 13.85 -36.57
CA LYS A 24 -20.34 13.40 -36.79
C LYS A 24 -20.37 11.97 -37.30
N GLU A 25 -20.81 11.82 -38.58
CA GLU A 25 -21.07 10.51 -39.13
C GLU A 25 -19.82 9.68 -39.44
N ASP A 26 -18.64 10.33 -39.61
CA ASP A 26 -17.39 9.61 -39.87
C ASP A 26 -16.21 10.19 -39.15
N ALA A 27 -15.41 9.32 -38.53
CA ALA A 27 -14.10 9.65 -37.94
C ALA A 27 -13.10 10.23 -38.97
N GLN A 28 -13.37 10.09 -40.24
CA GLN A 28 -12.59 10.64 -41.36
C GLN A 28 -12.53 12.18 -41.36
N ASP A 29 -13.53 12.87 -40.82
CA ASP A 29 -13.55 14.34 -40.70
C ASP A 29 -12.43 14.86 -39.76
N TYR A 30 -11.95 14.02 -38.86
CA TYR A 30 -10.88 14.35 -37.92
C TYR A 30 -9.49 13.90 -38.37
N ARG A 31 -9.36 13.27 -39.53
CA ARG A 31 -8.12 12.73 -40.05
C ARG A 31 -7.40 11.80 -39.07
N TYR A 32 -8.14 10.93 -38.40
CA TYR A 32 -7.56 9.83 -37.60
C TYR A 32 -6.93 8.80 -38.54
N MET A 33 -5.74 9.14 -39.03
CA MET A 33 -4.91 8.25 -39.82
C MET A 33 -3.53 8.14 -39.15
N PRO A 34 -2.84 7.01 -39.27
CA PRO A 34 -1.47 6.89 -38.79
C PRO A 34 -0.61 7.98 -39.44
N ASP A 35 0.23 8.63 -38.63
CA ASP A 35 1.22 9.58 -39.13
C ASP A 35 2.27 8.79 -39.92
N PRO A 36 2.55 9.16 -41.17
CA PRO A 36 3.51 8.41 -42.00
C PRO A 36 4.95 8.50 -41.46
N ASP A 37 5.24 9.53 -40.64
CA ASP A 37 6.57 9.73 -40.06
C ASP A 37 6.76 8.98 -38.71
N ILE A 38 5.69 8.40 -38.17
CA ILE A 38 5.72 7.63 -36.93
C ILE A 38 5.52 6.15 -37.26
N PRO A 39 6.59 5.32 -37.14
CA PRO A 39 6.45 3.90 -37.38
C PRO A 39 5.54 3.24 -36.35
N PRO A 40 4.79 2.20 -36.70
CA PRO A 40 3.93 1.50 -35.76
C PRO A 40 4.78 0.84 -34.65
N ILE A 41 4.36 1.04 -33.41
CA ILE A 41 4.95 0.36 -32.26
C ILE A 41 4.28 -1.02 -32.17
N VAL A 42 5.06 -2.07 -32.39
CA VAL A 42 4.60 -3.46 -32.31
C VAL A 42 5.26 -4.10 -31.09
N LEU A 43 4.45 -4.43 -30.09
CA LEU A 43 4.92 -5.18 -28.91
C LEU A 43 4.61 -6.66 -29.10
N THR A 44 5.59 -7.51 -28.80
CA THR A 44 5.39 -8.96 -28.73
C THR A 44 4.62 -9.33 -27.46
N ARG A 45 4.09 -10.55 -27.43
CA ARG A 45 3.41 -11.05 -26.22
C ARG A 45 4.37 -11.17 -25.03
N GLU A 46 5.60 -11.53 -25.30
CA GLU A 46 6.67 -11.67 -24.32
C GLU A 46 7.02 -10.31 -23.70
N GLU A 47 7.13 -9.25 -24.53
CA GLU A 47 7.37 -7.88 -24.03
C GLU A 47 6.19 -7.37 -23.20
N ILE A 48 4.96 -7.62 -23.63
CA ILE A 48 3.76 -7.25 -22.84
C ILE A 48 3.74 -7.98 -21.50
N GLN A 49 4.05 -9.27 -21.49
CA GLN A 49 4.11 -10.04 -20.25
C GLN A 49 5.21 -9.55 -19.31
N ALA A 50 6.40 -9.27 -19.85
CA ALA A 50 7.50 -8.71 -19.07
C ALA A 50 7.12 -7.35 -18.44
N ILE A 51 6.41 -6.50 -19.19
CA ILE A 51 5.89 -5.24 -18.65
C ILE A 51 4.83 -5.48 -17.56
N GLN A 52 3.92 -6.42 -17.78
CA GLN A 52 2.88 -6.77 -16.78
C GLN A 52 3.47 -7.25 -15.45
N GLU A 53 4.58 -8.02 -15.51
CA GLU A 53 5.27 -8.49 -14.32
C GLU A 53 5.94 -7.36 -13.52
N THR A 54 6.20 -6.21 -14.14
CA THR A 54 6.78 -5.03 -13.48
C THR A 54 5.72 -4.06 -12.95
N VAL A 55 4.44 -4.26 -13.28
CA VAL A 55 3.37 -3.39 -12.80
C VAL A 55 3.13 -3.61 -11.30
N PRO A 56 3.27 -2.59 -10.46
CA PRO A 56 3.02 -2.73 -9.03
C PRO A 56 1.54 -2.96 -8.74
N GLU A 57 1.26 -3.53 -7.58
CA GLU A 57 -0.12 -3.69 -7.12
C GLU A 57 -0.80 -2.32 -6.98
N LEU A 58 -2.03 -2.23 -7.44
CA LEU A 58 -2.81 -0.99 -7.41
C LEU A 58 -3.39 -0.73 -6.01
N PRO A 59 -3.68 0.52 -5.65
CA PRO A 59 -4.32 0.85 -4.36
C PRO A 59 -5.64 0.11 -4.10
N SER A 60 -6.40 -0.25 -5.15
CA SER A 60 -7.61 -1.07 -5.02
C SER A 60 -7.33 -2.46 -4.46
N TYR A 61 -6.26 -3.10 -4.92
CA TYR A 61 -5.80 -4.39 -4.42
C TYR A 61 -5.54 -4.35 -2.90
N TYR A 62 -4.78 -3.35 -2.44
CA TYR A 62 -4.48 -3.19 -1.02
C TYR A 62 -5.76 -2.92 -0.20
N ARG A 63 -6.68 -2.07 -0.69
CA ARG A 63 -7.94 -1.80 0.01
C ARG A 63 -8.78 -3.05 0.19
N GLU A 64 -8.92 -3.87 -0.84
CA GLU A 64 -9.67 -5.12 -0.78
C GLU A 64 -9.07 -6.07 0.26
N ASN A 65 -7.74 -6.29 0.21
CA ASN A 65 -7.08 -7.22 1.11
C ASN A 65 -7.01 -6.72 2.56
N TRP A 66 -6.81 -5.42 2.78
CA TRP A 66 -6.69 -4.87 4.13
C TRP A 66 -8.03 -4.60 4.82
N SER A 67 -9.12 -4.47 4.05
CA SER A 67 -10.46 -4.31 4.62
C SER A 67 -10.88 -5.49 5.49
N VAL A 68 -10.41 -6.71 5.20
CA VAL A 68 -10.72 -7.92 5.98
C VAL A 68 -10.12 -7.89 7.38
N LEU A 69 -9.09 -7.06 7.62
CA LEU A 69 -8.51 -6.85 8.95
C LEU A 69 -9.44 -6.06 9.88
N GLY A 70 -10.54 -5.50 9.38
CA GLY A 70 -11.44 -4.65 10.16
C GLY A 70 -10.83 -3.30 10.54
N LEU A 71 -9.82 -2.85 9.80
CA LEU A 71 -9.23 -1.52 9.95
C LEU A 71 -10.18 -0.45 9.41
N ASP A 72 -10.15 0.73 10.04
CA ASP A 72 -10.87 1.89 9.52
C ASP A 72 -10.34 2.28 8.13
N SER A 73 -11.23 2.71 7.24
CA SER A 73 -10.86 3.11 5.89
C SER A 73 -9.88 4.29 5.87
N SER A 74 -9.90 5.15 6.88
CA SER A 74 -8.94 6.24 7.06
C SER A 74 -7.53 5.71 7.31
N VAL A 75 -7.39 4.66 8.13
CA VAL A 75 -6.10 3.98 8.39
C VAL A 75 -5.54 3.39 7.10
N ILE A 76 -6.37 2.68 6.35
CA ILE A 76 -5.97 2.08 5.07
C ILE A 76 -5.53 3.17 4.07
N ASN A 77 -6.31 4.24 3.93
CA ASN A 77 -5.98 5.31 3.01
C ASN A 77 -4.69 6.05 3.41
N THR A 78 -4.46 6.29 4.70
CA THR A 78 -3.20 6.90 5.18
C THR A 78 -2.00 6.00 4.86
N ALA A 79 -2.11 4.69 5.08
CA ALA A 79 -1.05 3.74 4.72
C ALA A 79 -0.76 3.70 3.21
N LEU A 80 -1.74 4.04 2.37
CA LEU A 80 -1.59 4.08 0.91
C LEU A 80 -1.00 5.41 0.38
N ASN A 81 -0.88 6.45 1.20
CA ASN A 81 -0.34 7.73 0.76
C ASN A 81 1.14 7.62 0.35
N THR A 82 1.89 6.73 1.00
CA THR A 82 3.31 6.52 0.73
C THR A 82 3.54 5.15 0.10
N HIS A 83 4.05 5.12 -1.12
CA HIS A 83 4.27 3.86 -1.87
C HIS A 83 5.15 2.86 -1.11
N ALA A 84 6.25 3.32 -0.49
CA ALA A 84 7.14 2.45 0.28
C ALA A 84 6.43 1.79 1.48
N VAL A 85 5.56 2.52 2.17
CA VAL A 85 4.74 1.99 3.27
C VAL A 85 3.74 0.98 2.74
N ALA A 86 3.03 1.30 1.64
CA ALA A 86 2.07 0.38 1.03
C ALA A 86 2.72 -0.93 0.58
N THR A 87 3.89 -0.87 -0.04
CA THR A 87 4.64 -2.06 -0.47
C THR A 87 5.04 -2.91 0.73
N LEU A 88 5.65 -2.30 1.75
CA LEU A 88 6.07 -3.02 2.97
C LEU A 88 4.88 -3.68 3.69
N LEU A 89 3.77 -2.96 3.86
CA LEU A 89 2.57 -3.52 4.47
C LEU A 89 1.94 -4.62 3.60
N GLY A 90 2.05 -4.51 2.27
CA GLY A 90 1.64 -5.55 1.32
C GLY A 90 2.51 -6.81 1.38
N ASP A 91 3.78 -6.69 1.77
CA ASP A 91 4.66 -7.83 2.05
C ASP A 91 4.32 -8.52 3.38
N ILE A 92 3.75 -7.77 4.32
CA ILE A 92 3.31 -8.30 5.62
C ILE A 92 1.95 -8.97 5.49
N TYR A 93 0.99 -8.36 4.78
CA TYR A 93 -0.37 -8.88 4.69
C TYR A 93 -1.02 -8.58 3.31
N PRO A 94 -1.65 -9.56 2.66
CA PRO A 94 -1.90 -10.94 3.15
C PRO A 94 -0.64 -11.82 3.08
N LEU A 95 -0.56 -12.80 3.98
CA LEU A 95 0.49 -13.82 3.92
C LEU A 95 0.33 -14.69 2.66
N ARG A 96 1.20 -14.48 1.66
CA ARG A 96 1.14 -15.17 0.35
C ARG A 96 1.99 -16.44 0.32
N ALA A 97 3.13 -16.43 0.99
CA ALA A 97 4.08 -17.53 0.97
C ALA A 97 4.52 -17.91 2.39
N ASN A 98 4.82 -19.19 2.59
CA ASN A 98 5.36 -19.72 3.85
C ASN A 98 4.52 -19.36 5.11
N LYS A 99 3.20 -19.28 4.95
CA LYS A 99 2.28 -18.89 6.03
C LYS A 99 2.56 -19.65 7.34
N ASP A 100 2.58 -20.97 7.28
CA ASP A 100 2.78 -21.80 8.47
C ASP A 100 4.15 -21.54 9.13
N ALA A 101 5.19 -21.29 8.34
CA ALA A 101 6.52 -20.97 8.87
C ALA A 101 6.54 -19.60 9.58
N VAL A 102 5.85 -18.61 9.02
CA VAL A 102 5.74 -17.27 9.63
C VAL A 102 4.93 -17.34 10.92
N LEU A 103 3.80 -18.02 10.92
CA LEU A 103 2.97 -18.19 12.13
C LEU A 103 3.76 -18.91 13.24
N ALA A 104 4.50 -19.96 12.88
CA ALA A 104 5.37 -20.67 13.82
C ALA A 104 6.54 -19.81 14.33
N GLU A 105 7.18 -19.02 13.46
CA GLU A 105 8.29 -18.10 13.85
C GLU A 105 7.83 -17.09 14.91
N PHE A 106 6.61 -16.57 14.77
CA PHE A 106 6.05 -15.62 15.72
C PHE A 106 5.18 -16.27 16.82
N GLU A 107 5.06 -17.59 16.83
CA GLU A 107 4.27 -18.35 17.82
C GLU A 107 2.85 -17.82 17.96
N VAL A 108 2.16 -17.63 16.84
CA VAL A 108 0.78 -17.12 16.76
C VAL A 108 -0.05 -17.97 15.79
N ASP A 109 -1.35 -17.95 15.97
CA ASP A 109 -2.31 -18.40 14.95
C ASP A 109 -2.64 -17.24 13.98
N GLU A 110 -3.53 -17.50 13.02
CA GLU A 110 -3.93 -16.48 12.03
C GLU A 110 -4.52 -15.23 12.69
N ALA A 111 -5.40 -15.40 13.66
CA ALA A 111 -6.03 -14.29 14.36
C ALA A 111 -4.99 -13.47 15.14
N GLY A 112 -4.07 -14.13 15.83
CA GLY A 112 -2.95 -13.48 16.50
C GLY A 112 -2.04 -12.74 15.54
N TYR A 113 -1.77 -13.30 14.36
CA TYR A 113 -0.99 -12.63 13.32
C TYR A 113 -1.69 -11.36 12.82
N GLU A 114 -2.99 -11.41 12.54
CA GLU A 114 -3.77 -10.24 12.13
C GLU A 114 -3.72 -9.12 13.19
N GLU A 115 -3.76 -9.47 14.48
CA GLU A 115 -3.60 -8.50 15.57
C GLU A 115 -2.21 -7.86 15.59
N LEU A 116 -1.13 -8.61 15.27
CA LEU A 116 0.20 -8.02 15.09
C LEU A 116 0.22 -7.04 13.92
N VAL A 117 -0.37 -7.42 12.80
CA VAL A 117 -0.47 -6.58 11.60
C VAL A 117 -1.22 -5.28 11.89
N LYS A 118 -2.36 -5.33 12.57
CA LYS A 118 -3.13 -4.13 12.96
C LYS A 118 -2.31 -3.15 13.80
N LYS A 119 -1.46 -3.65 14.71
CA LYS A 119 -0.56 -2.80 15.50
C LYS A 119 0.44 -2.06 14.61
N ILE A 120 1.00 -2.76 13.61
CA ILE A 120 1.94 -2.17 12.66
C ILE A 120 1.27 -1.05 11.84
N PHE A 121 0.05 -1.29 11.30
CA PHE A 121 -0.72 -0.25 10.62
C PHE A 121 -0.93 0.99 11.49
N ASN A 122 -1.33 0.78 12.75
CA ASN A 122 -1.57 1.88 13.67
C ASN A 122 -0.31 2.69 13.97
N TRP A 123 0.87 2.09 13.98
CA TRP A 123 2.12 2.85 14.14
C TRP A 123 2.38 3.77 12.95
N PHE A 124 2.30 3.25 11.73
CA PHE A 124 2.50 4.07 10.53
C PHE A 124 1.52 5.24 10.43
N VAL A 125 0.28 5.08 10.90
CA VAL A 125 -0.73 6.14 10.87
C VAL A 125 -0.57 7.11 12.05
N SER A 126 0.08 6.69 13.13
CA SER A 126 0.17 7.48 14.38
C SER A 126 1.41 8.35 14.49
N ILE A 127 2.35 8.27 13.55
CA ILE A 127 3.54 9.12 13.50
C ILE A 127 3.46 10.05 12.29
N PRO A 128 4.07 11.26 12.35
CA PRO A 128 4.18 12.15 11.21
C PRO A 128 4.92 11.48 10.05
N GLU A 129 4.50 11.78 8.81
CA GLU A 129 5.12 11.21 7.61
C GLU A 129 6.60 11.58 7.50
N GLU A 130 6.99 12.75 8.00
CA GLU A 130 8.35 13.26 8.02
C GLU A 130 9.30 12.44 8.92
N GLU A 131 8.75 11.67 9.86
CA GLU A 131 9.53 10.76 10.73
C GLU A 131 9.75 9.39 10.06
N ILE A 132 9.11 9.11 8.91
CA ILE A 132 9.24 7.85 8.19
C ILE A 132 10.31 8.00 7.10
N ASP A 133 11.46 7.38 7.32
CA ASP A 133 12.50 7.28 6.30
C ASP A 133 12.15 6.21 5.26
N THR A 134 11.64 6.66 4.11
CA THR A 134 11.21 5.78 3.01
C THR A 134 12.36 5.03 2.35
N ASP A 135 13.59 5.54 2.42
CA ASP A 135 14.77 4.86 1.89
C ASP A 135 15.11 3.64 2.74
N LYS A 136 14.94 3.73 4.06
CA LYS A 136 15.09 2.58 4.96
C LYS A 136 14.03 1.51 4.78
N LEU A 137 12.80 1.89 4.40
CA LEU A 137 11.77 0.94 4.01
C LEU A 137 12.15 0.24 2.70
N SER A 138 12.51 1.03 1.69
CA SER A 138 12.84 0.51 0.35
C SER A 138 14.10 -0.34 0.30
N SER A 139 15.09 -0.03 1.15
CA SER A 139 16.32 -0.84 1.28
C SER A 139 16.13 -2.11 2.11
N GLY A 140 14.99 -2.27 2.79
CA GLY A 140 14.72 -3.40 3.68
C GLY A 140 15.38 -3.32 5.06
N LEU A 141 16.02 -2.20 5.42
CA LEU A 141 16.54 -1.96 6.77
C LEU A 141 15.41 -2.00 7.80
N VAL A 142 14.26 -1.44 7.45
CA VAL A 142 13.02 -1.59 8.22
C VAL A 142 12.12 -2.57 7.48
N GLY A 143 12.30 -3.86 7.73
CA GLY A 143 11.59 -4.93 7.03
C GLY A 143 10.50 -5.61 7.88
N PRO A 144 9.72 -6.51 7.27
CA PRO A 144 8.59 -7.19 7.91
C PRO A 144 8.94 -7.85 9.24
N ARG A 145 10.07 -8.55 9.33
CA ARG A 145 10.48 -9.28 10.56
C ARG A 145 10.75 -8.34 11.73
N ARG A 146 11.35 -7.18 11.50
CA ARG A 146 11.59 -6.19 12.57
C ARG A 146 10.27 -5.64 13.11
N LEU A 147 9.33 -5.34 12.24
CA LEU A 147 8.01 -4.82 12.61
C LEU A 147 7.17 -5.87 13.33
N LEU A 148 7.12 -7.09 12.82
CA LEU A 148 6.41 -8.20 13.47
C LEU A 148 7.04 -8.55 14.83
N GLY A 149 8.36 -8.53 14.93
CA GLY A 149 9.07 -8.72 16.20
C GLY A 149 8.69 -7.68 17.24
N LEU A 150 8.61 -6.40 16.85
CA LEU A 150 8.13 -5.33 17.72
C LEU A 150 6.67 -5.53 18.13
N ALA A 151 5.80 -5.87 17.17
CA ALA A 151 4.39 -6.11 17.44
C ALA A 151 4.20 -7.29 18.41
N LYS A 152 5.01 -8.35 18.31
CA LYS A 152 5.03 -9.48 19.24
C LYS A 152 5.45 -9.05 20.66
N LEU A 153 6.47 -8.21 20.80
CA LEU A 153 6.90 -7.69 22.11
C LEU A 153 5.79 -6.89 22.81
N VAL A 154 5.03 -6.10 22.04
CA VAL A 154 3.87 -5.37 22.57
C VAL A 154 2.70 -6.32 22.88
N ALA A 155 2.43 -7.29 22.01
CA ALA A 155 1.36 -8.27 22.22
C ALA A 155 1.60 -9.17 23.43
N SER A 156 2.88 -9.48 23.73
CA SER A 156 3.28 -10.28 24.90
C SER A 156 3.48 -9.44 26.18
N ASN A 157 3.10 -8.16 26.19
CA ASN A 157 3.27 -7.22 27.30
C ASN A 157 4.72 -6.99 27.75
N LYS A 158 5.72 -7.38 26.96
CA LYS A 158 7.13 -7.03 27.22
C LYS A 158 7.40 -5.53 26.98
N LEU A 159 6.60 -4.90 26.13
CA LEU A 159 6.58 -3.46 25.91
C LEU A 159 5.15 -2.94 26.03
N SER A 160 4.98 -1.75 26.59
CA SER A 160 3.69 -1.04 26.53
C SER A 160 3.44 -0.54 25.09
N SER A 161 2.20 -0.17 24.78
CA SER A 161 1.89 0.44 23.48
C SER A 161 2.68 1.73 23.23
N THR A 162 2.92 2.52 24.29
CA THR A 162 3.70 3.77 24.20
C THR A 162 5.17 3.49 23.92
N THR A 163 5.77 2.56 24.66
CA THR A 163 7.19 2.18 24.46
C THR A 163 7.39 1.47 23.13
N GLY A 164 6.40 0.69 22.67
CA GLY A 164 6.42 0.10 21.33
C GLY A 164 6.47 1.15 20.23
N LYS A 165 5.68 2.23 20.35
CA LYS A 165 5.75 3.36 19.40
C LYS A 165 7.12 4.07 19.44
N GLN A 166 7.72 4.22 20.62
CA GLN A 166 9.07 4.79 20.74
C GLN A 166 10.10 3.92 20.02
N VAL A 167 10.07 2.59 20.20
CA VAL A 167 10.98 1.67 19.49
C VAL A 167 10.73 1.70 17.99
N PHE A 168 9.48 1.84 17.54
CA PHE A 168 9.13 1.95 16.12
C PHE A 168 9.81 3.18 15.48
N VAL A 169 9.76 4.35 16.09
CA VAL A 169 10.44 5.56 15.60
C VAL A 169 11.96 5.36 15.52
N GLU A 170 12.54 4.65 16.49
CA GLU A 170 13.97 4.37 16.48
C GLU A 170 14.43 3.44 15.35
N PHE A 171 13.54 2.74 14.67
CA PHE A 171 13.89 2.00 13.47
C PHE A 171 14.38 2.91 12.33
N PHE A 172 14.00 4.17 12.35
CA PHE A 172 14.43 5.18 11.40
C PHE A 172 15.68 5.96 11.81
N ASN A 173 16.23 5.68 13.00
CA ASN A 173 17.46 6.26 13.48
C ASN A 173 18.66 5.39 13.05
N GLU A 174 19.66 5.99 12.39
CA GLU A 174 20.87 5.30 11.91
C GLU A 174 21.64 4.56 13.01
N ALA A 175 21.60 5.07 14.24
CA ALA A 175 22.27 4.45 15.40
C ALA A 175 21.75 3.02 15.70
N TYR A 176 20.58 2.66 15.18
CA TYR A 176 19.92 1.39 15.40
C TYR A 176 19.75 0.55 14.13
N ASP A 177 20.46 0.91 13.06
CA ASP A 177 20.41 0.13 11.82
C ASP A 177 20.82 -1.33 12.07
N GLY A 178 20.04 -2.26 11.57
CA GLY A 178 20.24 -3.70 11.73
C GLY A 178 19.93 -4.27 13.13
N LYS A 179 19.63 -3.45 14.14
CA LYS A 179 19.23 -3.94 15.45
C LYS A 179 17.78 -4.41 15.47
N SER A 180 17.49 -5.47 16.20
CA SER A 180 16.14 -5.96 16.45
C SER A 180 15.38 -5.02 17.40
N ALA A 181 14.05 -5.17 17.42
CA ALA A 181 13.20 -4.43 18.35
C ALA A 181 13.57 -4.67 19.82
N LEU A 182 13.97 -5.91 20.17
CA LEU A 182 14.38 -6.27 21.51
C LEU A 182 15.67 -5.56 21.91
N GLU A 183 16.70 -5.60 21.07
CA GLU A 183 17.98 -4.93 21.32
C GLU A 183 17.83 -3.42 21.51
N ILE A 184 16.95 -2.78 20.73
CA ILE A 184 16.64 -1.35 20.89
C ILE A 184 15.96 -1.10 22.24
N ALA A 185 14.97 -1.93 22.57
CA ALA A 185 14.23 -1.82 23.83
C ALA A 185 15.14 -2.01 25.06
N GLU A 186 16.10 -2.95 25.00
CA GLU A 186 17.10 -3.19 26.04
C GLU A 186 18.05 -1.99 26.22
N VAL A 187 18.63 -1.49 25.11
CA VAL A 187 19.54 -0.33 25.15
C VAL A 187 18.85 0.90 25.74
N LYS A 188 17.55 1.06 25.50
CA LYS A 188 16.76 2.19 25.99
C LYS A 188 16.09 1.95 27.34
N ASN A 189 16.29 0.79 27.96
CA ASN A 189 15.64 0.38 29.20
C ASN A 189 14.11 0.51 29.17
N LEU A 190 13.50 0.05 28.08
CA LEU A 190 12.06 0.14 27.83
C LEU A 190 11.30 -1.15 28.15
N ILE A 191 12.01 -2.23 28.45
CA ILE A 191 11.39 -3.53 28.76
C ILE A 191 10.68 -3.43 30.12
N GLN A 192 9.44 -3.88 30.15
CA GLN A 192 8.68 -3.98 31.40
C GLN A 192 9.16 -5.20 32.18
N GLU A 193 9.59 -5.00 33.42
CA GLU A 193 9.76 -6.09 34.36
C GLU A 193 8.36 -6.62 34.70
N SER A 194 8.12 -7.90 34.43
CA SER A 194 6.91 -8.56 34.91
C SER A 194 7.06 -8.72 36.41
N ASP A 195 6.30 -7.95 37.20
CA ASP A 195 6.08 -8.29 38.59
C ASP A 195 5.36 -9.64 38.62
N GLU A 196 6.06 -10.70 39.09
CA GLU A 196 5.51 -11.99 39.43
C GLU A 196 4.54 -11.90 40.60
#